data_f27f2512aae28fbf14ac36ed38b97807
#
_entry.id   f27f2512aae28fbf14ac36ed38b97807
#
_cell.length_a   1.000
_cell.length_b   1.000
_cell.length_c   1.000
_cell.angle_alpha   90.00
_cell.angle_beta   90.00
_cell.angle_gamma   90.00
#
_symmetry.space_group_name_H-M   'P 1'
#
loop_
_entity.id
_entity.type
_entity.pdbx_description
1 polymer ?
#
loop_
_entity_poly.entity_id
_entity_poly.type
_entity_poly.pdbx_seq_one_letter_code
_entity_poly.pdbx_strand_id
1 'polypeptide(L)'
;MTSPSDVMIDIDQLWSIFGQGEQAFAVHQDLNLQVHRGEMLSIVGGSGTGQTVVLRPSLGLLQPGKGRVTTLGRPAAELCRAGASARVGMLFQHGALYSAFSVLDNIAFALREQGGLPDAVVRQAAMIKLQMVGLKPEHASRNPADLSGGMIKRVALARALIMDPPLLLLDEPTAGLDPTSSDEFCALLRQLQADLGLTVVMVTHDLDTLFALSSRVAVLAEKRVLVSGTAQEVAQFDHPFTTTFFQGERGRRAMAPAPSATPLAAPASA
;
A
#
# COMPACT_ATOMS: atom_id res chain seq x y z
N MET A 1 -1.72 -6.49 25.83
CA MET A 1 -2.48 -7.54 25.12
C MET A 1 -3.45 -6.81 24.21
N THR A 2 -3.21 -6.82 22.90
CA THR A 2 -4.10 -6.21 21.89
C THR A 2 -5.40 -7.00 21.84
N SER A 3 -6.52 -6.29 21.83
CA SER A 3 -7.86 -6.92 21.74
C SER A 3 -7.99 -7.62 20.37
N PRO A 4 -8.67 -8.77 20.26
CA PRO A 4 -8.93 -9.43 18.97
C PRO A 4 -9.66 -8.55 17.95
N SER A 5 -10.33 -7.48 18.40
CA SER A 5 -10.99 -6.49 17.55
C SER A 5 -10.02 -5.51 16.86
N ASP A 6 -8.73 -5.56 17.20
CA ASP A 6 -7.72 -4.60 16.73
C ASP A 6 -6.90 -5.14 15.55
N VAL A 7 -7.05 -6.42 15.20
CA VAL A 7 -6.36 -7.06 14.09
C VAL A 7 -7.16 -6.89 12.80
N MET A 8 -6.56 -6.21 11.82
CA MET A 8 -7.16 -5.93 10.52
C MET A 8 -6.87 -7.04 9.49
N ILE A 9 -5.67 -7.62 9.53
CA ILE A 9 -5.29 -8.81 8.77
C ILE A 9 -4.60 -9.78 9.72
N ASP A 10 -5.00 -11.04 9.69
CA ASP A 10 -4.35 -12.13 10.41
C ASP A 10 -4.01 -13.25 9.44
N ILE A 11 -2.74 -13.47 9.24
CA ILE A 11 -2.17 -14.53 8.40
C ILE A 11 -1.54 -15.55 9.34
N ASP A 12 -2.09 -16.76 9.32
CA ASP A 12 -1.71 -17.85 10.21
C ASP A 12 -1.25 -19.05 9.36
N GLN A 13 0.04 -19.38 9.48
CA GLN A 13 0.71 -20.52 8.82
C GLN A 13 0.44 -20.59 7.30
N LEU A 14 0.48 -19.46 6.61
CA LEU A 14 0.16 -19.37 5.18
C LEU A 14 1.18 -20.11 4.31
N TRP A 15 0.67 -20.97 3.43
CA TRP A 15 1.39 -21.54 2.30
C TRP A 15 0.78 -21.04 1.00
N SER A 16 1.55 -20.31 0.20
CA SER A 16 1.17 -19.92 -1.17
C SER A 16 1.86 -20.83 -2.16
N ILE A 17 1.10 -21.75 -2.76
CA ILE A 17 1.62 -22.77 -3.66
C ILE A 17 1.15 -22.45 -5.08
N PHE A 18 2.08 -22.47 -6.04
CA PHE A 18 1.82 -22.27 -7.46
C PHE A 18 2.29 -23.50 -8.25
N GLY A 19 1.70 -23.72 -9.42
CA GLY A 19 1.93 -24.91 -10.23
C GLY A 19 1.08 -26.11 -9.78
N GLN A 20 1.24 -27.24 -10.46
CA GLN A 20 0.53 -28.49 -10.18
C GLN A 20 1.51 -29.68 -10.28
N GLY A 21 1.24 -30.74 -9.51
CA GLY A 21 2.02 -31.98 -9.52
C GLY A 21 3.49 -31.70 -9.17
N GLU A 22 4.40 -32.29 -9.93
CA GLU A 22 5.85 -32.18 -9.72
C GLU A 22 6.42 -30.76 -9.97
N GLN A 23 5.67 -29.89 -10.65
CA GLN A 23 6.05 -28.50 -10.88
C GLN A 23 5.50 -27.54 -9.82
N ALA A 24 4.84 -28.04 -8.78
CA ALA A 24 4.34 -27.22 -7.70
C ALA A 24 5.50 -26.66 -6.87
N PHE A 25 5.49 -25.36 -6.65
CA PHE A 25 6.46 -24.67 -5.78
C PHE A 25 5.76 -23.72 -4.81
N ALA A 26 6.30 -23.64 -3.60
CA ALA A 26 5.79 -22.73 -2.59
C ALA A 26 6.56 -21.42 -2.63
N VAL A 27 5.84 -20.32 -2.75
CA VAL A 27 6.35 -18.95 -2.61
C VAL A 27 6.41 -18.57 -1.12
N HIS A 28 5.37 -18.95 -0.35
CA HIS A 28 5.37 -18.81 1.11
C HIS A 28 5.24 -20.17 1.76
N GLN A 29 5.90 -20.32 2.92
CA GLN A 29 5.86 -21.51 3.75
C GLN A 29 5.78 -21.09 5.21
N ASP A 30 4.70 -21.48 5.88
CA ASP A 30 4.47 -21.17 7.29
C ASP A 30 4.59 -19.66 7.61
N LEU A 31 4.07 -18.81 6.70
CA LEU A 31 4.13 -17.38 6.88
C LEU A 31 3.08 -16.92 7.88
N ASN A 32 3.54 -16.20 8.91
CA ASN A 32 2.71 -15.62 9.96
C ASN A 32 2.88 -14.09 9.94
N LEU A 33 1.77 -13.36 9.93
CA LEU A 33 1.79 -11.90 9.94
C LEU A 33 0.45 -11.36 10.46
N GLN A 34 0.51 -10.45 11.43
CA GLN A 34 -0.67 -9.69 11.86
C GLN A 34 -0.50 -8.21 11.49
N VAL A 35 -1.60 -7.60 11.06
CA VAL A 35 -1.70 -6.16 10.80
C VAL A 35 -2.70 -5.56 11.76
N HIS A 36 -2.28 -4.54 12.50
CA HIS A 36 -3.11 -3.88 13.50
C HIS A 36 -3.78 -2.62 12.97
N ARG A 37 -4.91 -2.26 13.57
CA ARG A 37 -5.67 -1.06 13.19
C ARG A 37 -4.81 0.20 13.32
N GLY A 38 -4.88 1.07 12.32
CA GLY A 38 -4.22 2.37 12.31
C GLY A 38 -2.73 2.33 12.06
N GLU A 39 -2.10 1.14 11.91
CA GLU A 39 -0.69 1.08 11.55
C GLU A 39 -0.44 1.28 10.04
N MET A 40 0.78 1.70 9.73
CA MET A 40 1.34 1.67 8.39
C MET A 40 2.45 0.61 8.36
N LEU A 41 2.10 -0.59 7.87
CA LEU A 41 3.03 -1.71 7.76
C LEU A 41 3.66 -1.74 6.37
N SER A 42 5.00 -1.73 6.31
CA SER A 42 5.74 -2.04 5.08
C SER A 42 6.22 -3.48 5.07
N ILE A 43 5.99 -4.16 3.96
CA ILE A 43 6.53 -5.48 3.67
C ILE A 43 7.70 -5.31 2.70
N VAL A 44 8.88 -5.71 3.13
CA VAL A 44 10.12 -5.66 2.34
C VAL A 44 10.71 -7.04 2.19
N GLY A 45 11.53 -7.25 1.17
CA GLY A 45 12.20 -8.53 0.94
C GLY A 45 13.02 -8.51 -0.34
N GLY A 46 13.78 -9.56 -0.59
CA GLY A 46 14.54 -9.73 -1.82
C GLY A 46 13.63 -9.93 -3.04
N SER A 47 14.18 -9.72 -4.24
CA SER A 47 13.44 -9.99 -5.48
C SER A 47 12.95 -11.44 -5.51
N GLY A 48 11.68 -11.63 -5.85
CA GLY A 48 11.08 -12.96 -5.95
C GLY A 48 10.65 -13.61 -4.63
N THR A 49 10.78 -12.94 -3.49
CA THR A 49 10.33 -13.49 -2.19
C THR A 49 8.81 -13.48 -2.00
N GLY A 50 8.05 -12.90 -2.95
CA GLY A 50 6.59 -12.97 -2.92
C GLY A 50 5.90 -11.82 -2.18
N GLN A 51 6.51 -10.66 -1.98
CA GLN A 51 5.91 -9.53 -1.27
C GLN A 51 4.52 -9.16 -1.84
N THR A 52 4.41 -8.92 -3.16
CA THR A 52 3.14 -8.67 -3.83
C THR A 52 2.17 -9.86 -3.72
N VAL A 53 2.72 -11.09 -3.64
CA VAL A 53 1.90 -12.29 -3.49
C VAL A 53 1.20 -12.34 -2.14
N VAL A 54 1.78 -11.80 -1.05
CA VAL A 54 1.14 -11.74 0.29
C VAL A 54 -0.13 -10.88 0.27
N LEU A 55 -0.19 -9.84 -0.57
CA LEU A 55 -1.38 -8.98 -0.66
C LEU A 55 -2.60 -9.72 -1.26
N ARG A 56 -2.37 -10.69 -2.16
CA ARG A 56 -3.46 -11.39 -2.85
C ARG A 56 -4.33 -12.27 -1.95
N PRO A 57 -3.78 -13.14 -1.06
CA PRO A 57 -4.58 -13.85 -0.07
C PRO A 57 -5.34 -12.92 0.87
N SER A 58 -4.74 -11.79 1.26
CA SER A 58 -5.38 -10.79 2.13
C SER A 58 -6.60 -10.12 1.47
N LEU A 59 -6.66 -10.10 0.14
CA LEU A 59 -7.81 -9.67 -0.66
C LEU A 59 -8.80 -10.80 -0.99
N GLY A 60 -8.48 -12.06 -0.64
CA GLY A 60 -9.24 -13.22 -1.06
C GLY A 60 -9.07 -13.60 -2.55
N LEU A 61 -8.12 -12.96 -3.24
CA LEU A 61 -7.83 -13.20 -4.67
C LEU A 61 -6.96 -14.43 -4.90
N LEU A 62 -6.35 -14.97 -3.87
CA LEU A 62 -5.57 -16.19 -3.89
C LEU A 62 -5.97 -17.07 -2.71
N GLN A 63 -6.34 -18.31 -2.97
CA GLN A 63 -6.65 -19.28 -1.92
C GLN A 63 -5.34 -19.81 -1.32
N PRO A 64 -5.19 -19.85 0.03
CA PRO A 64 -4.09 -20.52 0.67
C PRO A 64 -4.00 -21.99 0.28
N GLY A 65 -2.79 -22.50 -0.03
CA GLY A 65 -2.55 -23.93 -0.16
C GLY A 65 -2.65 -24.64 1.20
N LYS A 66 -2.24 -23.96 2.27
CA LYS A 66 -2.43 -24.33 3.69
C LYS A 66 -2.46 -23.06 4.52
N GLY A 67 -2.91 -23.19 5.77
CA GLY A 67 -3.04 -22.06 6.71
C GLY A 67 -4.33 -21.28 6.52
N ARG A 68 -4.40 -20.12 7.14
CA ARG A 68 -5.60 -19.29 7.19
C ARG A 68 -5.24 -17.81 7.02
N VAL A 69 -6.11 -17.09 6.31
CA VAL A 69 -6.04 -15.63 6.22
C VAL A 69 -7.41 -15.05 6.55
N THR A 70 -7.44 -14.17 7.55
CA THR A 70 -8.62 -13.36 7.87
C THR A 70 -8.32 -11.89 7.61
N THR A 71 -9.29 -11.17 7.07
CA THR A 71 -9.21 -9.73 6.83
C THR A 71 -10.48 -9.07 7.33
N LEU A 72 -10.33 -8.03 8.13
CA LEU A 72 -11.45 -7.33 8.79
C LEU A 72 -12.33 -8.29 9.63
N GLY A 73 -11.70 -9.28 10.30
CA GLY A 73 -12.36 -10.24 11.14
C GLY A 73 -13.15 -11.34 10.41
N ARG A 74 -12.98 -11.50 9.08
CA ARG A 74 -13.65 -12.52 8.27
C ARG A 74 -12.63 -13.32 7.46
N PRO A 75 -12.94 -14.58 7.08
CA PRO A 75 -12.11 -15.29 6.12
C PRO A 75 -11.92 -14.46 4.85
N ALA A 76 -10.66 -14.25 4.43
CA ALA A 76 -10.36 -13.39 3.28
C ALA A 76 -11.06 -13.84 1.99
N ALA A 77 -11.28 -15.15 1.81
CA ALA A 77 -12.03 -15.70 0.67
C ALA A 77 -13.48 -15.18 0.55
N GLU A 78 -14.06 -14.68 1.65
CA GLU A 78 -15.40 -14.09 1.64
C GLU A 78 -15.42 -12.65 1.15
N LEU A 79 -14.26 -11.96 1.10
CA LEU A 79 -14.17 -10.58 0.60
C LEU A 79 -14.52 -10.48 -0.90
N CYS A 80 -14.25 -11.53 -1.67
CA CYS A 80 -14.60 -11.59 -3.10
C CYS A 80 -16.10 -11.79 -3.36
N ARG A 81 -16.88 -12.09 -2.32
CA ARG A 81 -18.34 -12.23 -2.45
C ARG A 81 -18.99 -10.87 -2.36
N ALA A 82 -20.11 -10.69 -3.07
CA ALA A 82 -20.77 -9.40 -3.27
C ALA A 82 -20.84 -8.50 -2.02
N GLY A 83 -20.33 -7.29 -2.15
CA GLY A 83 -20.41 -6.23 -1.13
C GLY A 83 -19.32 -6.22 -0.06
N ALA A 84 -18.56 -7.30 0.15
CA ALA A 84 -17.51 -7.33 1.18
C ALA A 84 -16.17 -6.75 0.72
N SER A 85 -15.85 -6.82 -0.57
CA SER A 85 -14.62 -6.27 -1.18
C SER A 85 -14.53 -4.74 -1.09
N ALA A 86 -15.65 -4.06 -0.96
CA ALA A 86 -15.72 -2.61 -0.83
C ALA A 86 -14.99 -2.04 0.42
N ARG A 87 -14.64 -2.89 1.39
CA ARG A 87 -13.98 -2.47 2.63
C ARG A 87 -12.45 -2.50 2.58
N VAL A 88 -11.86 -2.91 1.46
CA VAL A 88 -10.41 -2.92 1.25
C VAL A 88 -10.09 -2.17 -0.03
N GLY A 89 -9.34 -1.09 0.07
CA GLY A 89 -8.83 -0.35 -1.08
C GLY A 89 -7.51 -0.95 -1.56
N MET A 90 -7.30 -1.00 -2.90
CA MET A 90 -6.05 -1.48 -3.49
C MET A 90 -5.47 -0.47 -4.46
N LEU A 91 -4.19 -0.16 -4.30
CA LEU A 91 -3.38 0.57 -5.28
C LEU A 91 -2.35 -0.38 -5.87
N PHE A 92 -2.40 -0.59 -7.18
CA PHE A 92 -1.47 -1.42 -7.93
C PHE A 92 -0.24 -0.63 -8.39
N GLN A 93 0.87 -1.32 -8.59
CA GLN A 93 2.17 -0.73 -8.94
C GLN A 93 2.11 0.30 -10.07
N HIS A 94 1.35 0.04 -11.15
CA HIS A 94 1.19 0.95 -12.28
C HIS A 94 -0.14 1.72 -12.27
N GLY A 95 -0.81 1.81 -11.10
CA GLY A 95 -2.13 2.45 -10.97
C GLY A 95 -3.28 1.61 -11.52
N ALA A 96 -3.07 0.80 -12.55
CA ALA A 96 -4.07 -0.05 -13.21
C ALA A 96 -5.38 0.70 -13.55
N LEU A 97 -5.27 1.91 -14.08
CA LEU A 97 -6.43 2.69 -14.52
C LEU A 97 -6.99 2.10 -15.82
N TYR A 98 -8.30 2.14 -15.96
CA TYR A 98 -8.99 1.77 -17.19
C TYR A 98 -8.73 2.86 -18.25
N SER A 99 -8.03 2.52 -19.32
CA SER A 99 -7.61 3.48 -20.37
C SER A 99 -8.78 4.10 -21.14
N ALA A 100 -9.91 3.38 -21.23
CA ALA A 100 -11.13 3.83 -21.89
C ALA A 100 -11.99 4.75 -21.04
N PHE A 101 -11.67 4.93 -19.75
CA PHE A 101 -12.44 5.73 -18.81
C PHE A 101 -11.75 7.06 -18.54
N SER A 102 -12.55 8.10 -18.32
CA SER A 102 -12.04 9.35 -17.77
C SER A 102 -11.46 9.15 -16.36
N VAL A 103 -10.72 10.12 -15.84
CA VAL A 103 -10.27 10.15 -14.45
C VAL A 103 -11.43 9.97 -13.49
N LEU A 104 -12.51 10.74 -13.70
CA LEU A 104 -13.68 10.67 -12.82
C LEU A 104 -14.37 9.31 -12.88
N ASP A 105 -14.49 8.71 -14.07
CA ASP A 105 -15.10 7.39 -14.22
C ASP A 105 -14.23 6.28 -13.61
N ASN A 106 -12.90 6.39 -13.69
CA ASN A 106 -11.99 5.49 -12.98
C ASN A 106 -12.22 5.52 -11.47
N ILE A 107 -12.37 6.70 -10.89
CA ILE A 107 -12.63 6.85 -9.45
C ILE A 107 -14.03 6.33 -9.10
N ALA A 108 -15.05 6.69 -9.89
CA ALA A 108 -16.45 6.35 -9.66
C ALA A 108 -16.77 4.86 -9.82
N PHE A 109 -15.93 4.12 -10.55
CA PHE A 109 -16.24 2.77 -11.06
C PHE A 109 -16.78 1.83 -9.97
N ALA A 110 -16.04 1.64 -8.89
CA ALA A 110 -16.42 0.68 -7.84
C ALA A 110 -17.75 1.07 -7.16
N LEU A 111 -18.00 2.35 -6.94
CA LEU A 111 -19.24 2.84 -6.32
C LEU A 111 -20.43 2.70 -7.28
N ARG A 112 -20.20 2.88 -8.59
CA ARG A 112 -21.22 2.68 -9.62
C ARG A 112 -21.59 1.20 -9.76
N GLU A 113 -20.60 0.30 -9.75
CA GLU A 113 -20.82 -1.15 -9.82
C GLU A 113 -21.55 -1.72 -8.59
N GLN A 114 -21.37 -1.09 -7.42
CA GLN A 114 -22.12 -1.47 -6.23
C GLN A 114 -23.64 -1.21 -6.41
N GLY A 115 -23.99 -0.22 -7.22
CA GLY A 115 -25.38 0.15 -7.47
C GLY A 115 -26.07 0.84 -6.28
N GLY A 116 -27.34 1.13 -6.44
CA GLY A 116 -28.18 1.69 -5.35
C GLY A 116 -28.09 3.20 -5.17
N LEU A 117 -27.15 3.90 -5.85
CA LEU A 117 -27.02 5.36 -5.78
C LEU A 117 -27.30 6.01 -7.15
N PRO A 118 -27.95 7.20 -7.18
CA PRO A 118 -28.08 7.99 -8.40
C PRO A 118 -26.69 8.37 -8.97
N ASP A 119 -26.54 8.39 -10.31
CA ASP A 119 -25.26 8.72 -10.95
C ASP A 119 -24.71 10.09 -10.53
N ALA A 120 -25.57 11.08 -10.30
CA ALA A 120 -25.18 12.39 -9.80
C ALA A 120 -24.46 12.31 -8.44
N VAL A 121 -24.92 11.46 -7.53
CA VAL A 121 -24.32 11.25 -6.21
C VAL A 121 -22.97 10.54 -6.36
N VAL A 122 -22.90 9.50 -7.20
CA VAL A 122 -21.66 8.77 -7.50
C VAL A 122 -20.60 9.72 -8.08
N ARG A 123 -20.96 10.56 -9.04
CA ARG A 123 -20.05 11.56 -9.63
C ARG A 123 -19.59 12.59 -8.61
N GLN A 124 -20.47 13.04 -7.72
CA GLN A 124 -20.13 13.98 -6.66
C GLN A 124 -19.14 13.34 -5.65
N ALA A 125 -19.38 12.11 -5.23
CA ALA A 125 -18.46 11.36 -4.37
C ALA A 125 -17.09 11.20 -5.02
N ALA A 126 -17.04 10.83 -6.31
CA ALA A 126 -15.80 10.71 -7.06
C ALA A 126 -15.05 12.04 -7.17
N MET A 127 -15.76 13.16 -7.35
CA MET A 127 -15.17 14.50 -7.37
C MET A 127 -14.54 14.87 -6.01
N ILE A 128 -15.20 14.52 -4.91
CA ILE A 128 -14.65 14.72 -3.56
C ILE A 128 -13.35 13.93 -3.41
N LYS A 129 -13.31 12.65 -3.82
CA LYS A 129 -12.09 11.83 -3.75
C LYS A 129 -10.98 12.35 -4.66
N LEU A 130 -11.31 12.86 -5.85
CA LEU A 130 -10.37 13.52 -6.74
C LEU A 130 -9.67 14.70 -6.05
N GLN A 131 -10.44 15.58 -5.42
CA GLN A 131 -9.92 16.75 -4.72
C GLN A 131 -9.16 16.36 -3.44
N MET A 132 -9.59 15.31 -2.73
CA MET A 132 -8.95 14.79 -1.54
C MET A 132 -7.50 14.32 -1.81
N VAL A 133 -7.23 13.83 -3.02
CA VAL A 133 -5.85 13.47 -3.42
C VAL A 133 -5.08 14.62 -4.07
N GLY A 134 -5.56 15.87 -3.94
CA GLY A 134 -4.90 17.07 -4.43
C GLY A 134 -4.99 17.30 -5.95
N LEU A 135 -5.95 16.65 -6.63
CA LEU A 135 -6.20 16.90 -8.04
C LEU A 135 -7.31 17.94 -8.21
N LYS A 136 -7.17 18.78 -9.26
CA LYS A 136 -8.16 19.83 -9.54
C LYS A 136 -9.37 19.27 -10.29
N PRO A 137 -10.56 19.90 -10.18
CA PRO A 137 -11.77 19.49 -10.90
C PRO A 137 -11.60 19.38 -12.42
N GLU A 138 -10.75 20.23 -13.02
CA GLU A 138 -10.44 20.22 -14.47
C GLU A 138 -9.78 18.94 -14.95
N HIS A 139 -9.19 18.15 -14.02
CA HIS A 139 -8.59 16.84 -14.36
C HIS A 139 -9.64 15.73 -14.51
N ALA A 140 -10.87 15.94 -14.05
CA ALA A 140 -11.92 14.93 -14.01
C ALA A 140 -12.27 14.31 -15.38
N SER A 141 -12.21 15.13 -16.44
CA SER A 141 -12.53 14.70 -17.81
C SER A 141 -11.34 14.18 -18.60
N ARG A 142 -10.11 14.26 -18.06
CA ARG A 142 -8.90 13.76 -18.75
C ARG A 142 -8.91 12.24 -18.84
N ASN A 143 -8.19 11.73 -19.84
CA ASN A 143 -7.90 10.28 -19.94
C ASN A 143 -6.60 9.94 -19.19
N PRO A 144 -6.43 8.69 -18.74
CA PRO A 144 -5.19 8.25 -18.11
C PRO A 144 -3.92 8.52 -18.91
N ALA A 145 -4.00 8.46 -20.24
CA ALA A 145 -2.87 8.75 -21.13
C ALA A 145 -2.38 10.20 -21.07
N ASP A 146 -3.22 11.13 -20.61
CA ASP A 146 -2.91 12.56 -20.51
C ASP A 146 -2.36 12.96 -19.13
N LEU A 147 -2.08 11.98 -18.26
CA LEU A 147 -1.66 12.20 -16.88
C LEU A 147 -0.15 11.97 -16.72
N SER A 148 0.47 12.76 -15.82
CA SER A 148 1.80 12.42 -15.30
C SER A 148 1.77 11.18 -14.41
N GLY A 149 2.92 10.54 -14.16
CA GLY A 149 3.02 9.39 -13.27
C GLY A 149 2.47 9.66 -11.88
N GLY A 150 2.78 10.81 -11.29
CA GLY A 150 2.23 11.23 -9.99
C GLY A 150 0.71 11.40 -10.02
N MET A 151 0.16 11.97 -11.09
CA MET A 151 -1.30 12.07 -11.24
C MET A 151 -1.96 10.71 -11.37
N ILE A 152 -1.37 9.76 -12.11
CA ILE A 152 -1.87 8.37 -12.22
C ILE A 152 -1.95 7.72 -10.83
N LYS A 153 -0.90 7.87 -10.01
CA LYS A 153 -0.87 7.33 -8.63
C LYS A 153 -1.95 7.98 -7.74
N ARG A 154 -2.13 9.30 -7.84
CA ARG A 154 -3.17 10.04 -7.11
C ARG A 154 -4.60 9.61 -7.53
N VAL A 155 -4.86 9.44 -8.82
CA VAL A 155 -6.15 8.90 -9.31
C VAL A 155 -6.38 7.47 -8.82
N ALA A 156 -5.36 6.62 -8.86
CA ALA A 156 -5.45 5.25 -8.36
C ALA A 156 -5.72 5.21 -6.84
N LEU A 157 -5.12 6.13 -6.07
CA LEU A 157 -5.40 6.30 -4.64
C LEU A 157 -6.84 6.77 -4.40
N ALA A 158 -7.32 7.76 -5.15
CA ALA A 158 -8.71 8.23 -5.08
C ALA A 158 -9.71 7.11 -5.39
N ARG A 159 -9.42 6.27 -6.40
CA ARG A 159 -10.21 5.08 -6.72
C ARG A 159 -10.20 4.05 -5.58
N ALA A 160 -9.05 3.82 -4.96
CA ALA A 160 -8.95 2.92 -3.82
C ALA A 160 -9.76 3.42 -2.61
N LEU A 161 -9.92 4.75 -2.47
CA LEU A 161 -10.64 5.40 -1.37
C LEU A 161 -12.13 5.60 -1.61
N ILE A 162 -12.67 5.32 -2.82
CA ILE A 162 -14.07 5.70 -3.16
C ILE A 162 -15.11 5.04 -2.26
N MET A 163 -14.81 3.85 -1.74
CA MET A 163 -15.70 3.09 -0.86
C MET A 163 -15.46 3.34 0.63
N ASP A 164 -14.68 4.36 1.01
CA ASP A 164 -14.28 4.66 2.38
C ASP A 164 -13.74 3.43 3.14
N PRO A 165 -12.76 2.69 2.57
CA PRO A 165 -12.26 1.47 3.19
C PRO A 165 -11.42 1.80 4.43
N PRO A 166 -11.54 1.02 5.53
CA PRO A 166 -10.67 1.17 6.69
C PRO A 166 -9.27 0.59 6.49
N LEU A 167 -9.06 -0.15 5.39
CA LEU A 167 -7.80 -0.83 5.06
C LEU A 167 -7.38 -0.52 3.63
N LEU A 168 -6.14 -0.07 3.44
CA LEU A 168 -5.50 0.12 2.13
C LEU A 168 -4.34 -0.86 1.96
N LEU A 169 -4.29 -1.51 0.81
CA LEU A 169 -3.16 -2.32 0.36
C LEU A 169 -2.49 -1.59 -0.82
N LEU A 170 -1.21 -1.32 -0.71
CA LEU A 170 -0.46 -0.55 -1.70
C LEU A 170 0.71 -1.39 -2.24
N ASP A 171 0.74 -1.58 -3.54
CA ASP A 171 1.83 -2.28 -4.22
C ASP A 171 2.72 -1.25 -4.91
N GLU A 172 3.93 -1.04 -4.40
CA GLU A 172 4.93 -0.09 -4.91
C GLU A 172 4.34 1.32 -5.16
N PRO A 173 3.84 2.00 -4.11
CA PRO A 173 3.05 3.23 -4.29
C PRO A 173 3.82 4.37 -4.96
N THR A 174 5.12 4.46 -4.75
CA THR A 174 6.00 5.53 -5.28
C THR A 174 6.83 5.10 -6.48
N ALA A 175 6.78 3.82 -6.87
CA ALA A 175 7.57 3.33 -7.99
C ALA A 175 7.30 4.09 -9.29
N GLY A 176 8.38 4.55 -9.95
CA GLY A 176 8.32 5.30 -11.20
C GLY A 176 8.03 6.79 -11.04
N LEU A 177 7.99 7.30 -9.81
CA LEU A 177 7.92 8.74 -9.54
C LEU A 177 9.33 9.35 -9.45
N ASP A 178 9.43 10.62 -9.82
CA ASP A 178 10.60 11.43 -9.46
C ASP A 178 10.63 11.71 -7.94
N PRO A 179 11.78 12.09 -7.36
CA PRO A 179 11.91 12.27 -5.91
C PRO A 179 10.88 13.25 -5.33
N THR A 180 10.66 14.39 -5.98
CA THR A 180 9.71 15.41 -5.50
C THR A 180 8.28 14.88 -5.48
N SER A 181 7.86 14.22 -6.57
CA SER A 181 6.53 13.59 -6.66
C SER A 181 6.35 12.46 -5.65
N SER A 182 7.43 11.72 -5.34
CA SER A 182 7.44 10.66 -4.33
C SER A 182 7.21 11.26 -2.93
N ASP A 183 7.95 12.31 -2.57
CA ASP A 183 7.82 13.01 -1.29
C ASP A 183 6.41 13.58 -1.10
N GLU A 184 5.88 14.23 -2.13
CA GLU A 184 4.51 14.76 -2.12
C GLU A 184 3.46 13.65 -1.95
N PHE A 185 3.65 12.50 -2.61
CA PHE A 185 2.76 11.36 -2.47
C PHE A 185 2.82 10.74 -1.07
N CYS A 186 4.01 10.62 -0.50
CA CYS A 186 4.20 10.17 0.88
C CYS A 186 3.54 11.12 1.88
N ALA A 187 3.72 12.43 1.73
CA ALA A 187 3.08 13.43 2.58
C ALA A 187 1.54 13.33 2.50
N LEU A 188 0.98 13.23 1.29
CA LEU A 188 -0.44 13.03 1.07
C LEU A 188 -0.96 11.76 1.75
N LEU A 189 -0.28 10.62 1.56
CA LEU A 189 -0.71 9.35 2.12
C LEU A 189 -0.68 9.37 3.66
N ARG A 190 0.35 9.99 4.25
CA ARG A 190 0.45 10.18 5.71
C ARG A 190 -0.70 11.02 6.24
N GLN A 191 -1.02 12.13 5.57
CA GLN A 191 -2.13 12.99 5.96
C GLN A 191 -3.47 12.24 5.87
N LEU A 192 -3.74 11.54 4.77
CA LEU A 192 -4.97 10.76 4.60
C LEU A 192 -5.09 9.62 5.63
N GLN A 193 -3.97 8.97 5.96
CA GLN A 193 -3.96 7.94 7.00
C GLN A 193 -4.36 8.51 8.36
N ALA A 194 -3.82 9.67 8.73
CA ALA A 194 -4.13 10.33 10.00
C ALA A 194 -5.59 10.85 10.03
N ASP A 195 -6.03 11.53 8.97
CA ASP A 195 -7.34 12.17 8.90
C ASP A 195 -8.50 11.14 8.84
N LEU A 196 -8.28 10.02 8.18
CA LEU A 196 -9.29 8.98 7.97
C LEU A 196 -9.15 7.77 8.89
N GLY A 197 -8.10 7.72 9.73
CA GLY A 197 -7.83 6.58 10.61
C GLY A 197 -7.54 5.28 9.85
N LEU A 198 -6.88 5.38 8.68
CA LEU A 198 -6.64 4.23 7.81
C LEU A 198 -5.60 3.28 8.40
N THR A 199 -5.79 2.00 8.14
CA THR A 199 -4.74 1.00 8.25
C THR A 199 -4.14 0.80 6.86
N VAL A 200 -2.81 0.84 6.76
CA VAL A 200 -2.12 0.73 5.48
C VAL A 200 -1.12 -0.41 5.50
N VAL A 201 -1.17 -1.27 4.51
CA VAL A 201 -0.13 -2.26 4.24
C VAL A 201 0.46 -1.94 2.87
N MET A 202 1.76 -1.76 2.80
CA MET A 202 2.43 -1.52 1.54
C MET A 202 3.60 -2.48 1.31
N VAL A 203 3.77 -2.83 0.05
CA VAL A 203 5.00 -3.45 -0.46
C VAL A 203 5.84 -2.35 -1.07
N THR A 204 7.10 -2.23 -0.69
CA THR A 204 8.02 -1.27 -1.30
C THR A 204 9.47 -1.74 -1.22
N HIS A 205 10.25 -1.37 -2.23
CA HIS A 205 11.71 -1.50 -2.26
C HIS A 205 12.40 -0.15 -2.09
N ASP A 206 11.63 0.93 -1.97
CA ASP A 206 12.13 2.27 -1.79
C ASP A 206 12.27 2.61 -0.30
N LEU A 207 13.53 2.85 0.11
CA LEU A 207 13.88 3.15 1.50
C LEU A 207 13.34 4.50 1.96
N ASP A 208 13.33 5.50 1.10
CA ASP A 208 12.83 6.82 1.44
C ASP A 208 11.33 6.76 1.75
N THR A 209 10.55 6.07 0.93
CA THR A 209 9.12 5.77 1.17
C THR A 209 8.93 4.98 2.46
N LEU A 210 9.76 3.95 2.69
CA LEU A 210 9.68 3.13 3.89
C LEU A 210 9.89 3.97 5.15
N PHE A 211 10.97 4.74 5.24
CA PHE A 211 11.26 5.58 6.41
C PHE A 211 10.26 6.73 6.55
N ALA A 212 9.75 7.24 5.44
CA ALA A 212 8.73 8.29 5.46
C ALA A 212 7.41 7.82 6.06
N LEU A 213 6.98 6.58 5.82
CA LEU A 213 5.61 6.15 6.07
C LEU A 213 5.47 5.07 7.14
N SER A 214 6.45 4.15 7.29
CA SER A 214 6.23 2.94 8.08
C SER A 214 6.23 3.21 9.58
N SER A 215 5.18 2.79 10.25
CA SER A 215 5.19 2.61 11.71
C SER A 215 5.82 1.27 12.09
N ARG A 216 5.72 0.26 11.21
CA ARG A 216 6.30 -1.07 11.36
C ARG A 216 6.74 -1.63 10.00
N VAL A 217 7.80 -2.41 10.02
CA VAL A 217 8.37 -3.09 8.85
C VAL A 217 8.38 -4.60 9.11
N ALA A 218 7.98 -5.39 8.12
CA ALA A 218 8.10 -6.85 8.11
C ALA A 218 9.04 -7.28 6.99
N VAL A 219 10.08 -8.04 7.31
CA VAL A 219 11.04 -8.58 6.34
C VAL A 219 10.59 -9.96 5.89
N LEU A 220 10.33 -10.09 4.60
CA LEU A 220 9.99 -11.35 3.95
C LEU A 220 11.23 -11.94 3.30
N ALA A 221 11.73 -13.03 3.85
CA ALA A 221 12.78 -13.83 3.26
C ALA A 221 12.60 -15.30 3.65
N GLU A 222 13.32 -16.21 3.01
CA GLU A 222 13.16 -17.66 3.26
C GLU A 222 11.72 -18.14 3.24
N LYS A 223 10.87 -17.51 2.39
CA LYS A 223 9.44 -17.81 2.21
C LYS A 223 8.54 -17.47 3.40
N ARG A 224 9.03 -16.79 4.42
CA ARG A 224 8.29 -16.41 5.64
C ARG A 224 8.67 -15.00 6.10
N VAL A 225 7.97 -14.49 7.09
CA VAL A 225 8.39 -13.27 7.80
C VAL A 225 9.49 -13.65 8.78
N LEU A 226 10.69 -13.10 8.59
CA LEU A 226 11.84 -13.35 9.46
C LEU A 226 11.83 -12.48 10.71
N VAL A 227 11.52 -11.20 10.54
CA VAL A 227 11.51 -10.20 11.59
C VAL A 227 10.47 -9.14 11.27
N SER A 228 9.85 -8.60 12.31
CA SER A 228 8.94 -7.46 12.20
C SER A 228 9.12 -6.56 13.41
N GLY A 229 9.25 -5.26 13.17
CA GLY A 229 9.50 -4.24 14.19
C GLY A 229 9.58 -2.85 13.57
N THR A 230 10.07 -1.87 14.31
CA THR A 230 10.40 -0.55 13.76
C THR A 230 11.51 -0.67 12.71
N ALA A 231 11.62 0.30 11.82
CA ALA A 231 12.68 0.28 10.79
C ALA A 231 14.08 0.18 11.41
N GLN A 232 14.30 0.79 12.59
CA GLN A 232 15.56 0.73 13.32
C GLN A 232 15.86 -0.66 13.89
N GLU A 233 14.87 -1.33 14.49
CA GLU A 233 14.99 -2.69 15.02
C GLU A 233 15.27 -3.68 13.91
N VAL A 234 14.55 -3.57 12.81
CA VAL A 234 14.71 -4.43 11.62
C VAL A 234 16.08 -4.23 10.97
N ALA A 235 16.59 -3.01 10.91
CA ALA A 235 17.91 -2.70 10.35
C ALA A 235 19.08 -3.32 11.16
N GLN A 236 18.85 -3.66 12.44
CA GLN A 236 19.81 -4.30 13.32
C GLN A 236 19.72 -5.84 13.30
N PHE A 237 18.71 -6.39 12.66
CA PHE A 237 18.53 -7.83 12.57
C PHE A 237 19.65 -8.46 11.71
N ASP A 238 20.35 -9.44 12.25
CA ASP A 238 21.49 -10.10 11.57
C ASP A 238 21.00 -11.08 10.50
N HIS A 239 20.89 -10.58 9.27
CA HIS A 239 20.52 -11.37 8.10
C HIS A 239 21.10 -10.71 6.82
N PRO A 240 21.58 -11.48 5.82
CA PRO A 240 22.19 -10.93 4.60
C PRO A 240 21.31 -9.92 3.87
N PHE A 241 19.99 -10.14 3.83
CA PHE A 241 19.07 -9.21 3.21
C PHE A 241 19.01 -7.88 3.96
N THR A 242 18.81 -7.90 5.30
CA THR A 242 18.72 -6.67 6.11
C THR A 242 20.01 -5.87 6.06
N THR A 243 21.16 -6.55 6.15
CA THR A 243 22.47 -5.91 6.01
C THR A 243 22.59 -5.21 4.66
N THR A 244 22.27 -5.88 3.56
CA THR A 244 22.37 -5.29 2.23
C THR A 244 21.35 -4.17 2.03
N PHE A 245 20.11 -4.35 2.47
CA PHE A 245 18.99 -3.43 2.23
C PHE A 245 19.13 -2.16 3.08
N PHE A 246 19.36 -2.29 4.38
CA PHE A 246 19.40 -1.15 5.30
C PHE A 246 20.79 -0.56 5.51
N GLN A 247 21.85 -1.39 5.52
CA GLN A 247 23.21 -0.95 5.79
C GLN A 247 24.02 -0.66 4.52
N GLY A 248 23.44 -0.89 3.34
CA GLY A 248 23.99 -0.43 2.06
C GLY A 248 24.06 1.11 2.01
N GLU A 249 24.71 1.66 0.99
CA GLU A 249 24.92 3.10 0.85
C GLU A 249 23.59 3.90 0.89
N ARG A 250 22.55 3.40 0.19
CA ARG A 250 21.21 4.00 0.20
C ARG A 250 20.54 3.92 1.57
N GLY A 251 20.64 2.77 2.25
CA GLY A 251 20.06 2.58 3.59
C GLY A 251 20.68 3.53 4.62
N ARG A 252 22.00 3.65 4.63
CA ARG A 252 22.70 4.60 5.52
C ARG A 252 22.30 6.04 5.26
N ARG A 253 22.09 6.42 4.00
CA ARG A 253 21.63 7.77 3.62
C ARG A 253 20.20 8.03 4.09
N ALA A 254 19.29 7.10 3.90
CA ALA A 254 17.89 7.23 4.31
C ALA A 254 17.71 7.20 5.84
N MET A 255 18.62 6.54 6.58
CA MET A 255 18.62 6.50 8.04
C MET A 255 19.32 7.73 8.68
N ALA A 256 20.07 8.50 7.90
CA ALA A 256 20.74 9.70 8.42
C ALA A 256 19.69 10.76 8.79
N PRO A 257 19.83 11.43 9.96
CA PRO A 257 18.94 12.53 10.31
C PRO A 257 19.01 13.59 9.20
N ALA A 258 17.85 14.13 8.81
CA ALA A 258 17.79 15.20 7.83
C ALA A 258 18.76 16.33 8.23
N PRO A 259 19.60 16.84 7.32
CA PRO A 259 20.49 17.93 7.65
C PRO A 259 19.66 19.08 8.21
N SER A 260 19.98 19.52 9.43
CA SER A 260 19.33 20.67 10.04
C SER A 260 19.43 21.84 9.06
N ALA A 261 18.27 22.37 8.65
CA ALA A 261 18.24 23.52 7.74
C ALA A 261 19.10 24.64 8.35
N THR A 262 20.25 24.88 7.76
CA THR A 262 21.08 26.04 8.09
C THR A 262 20.22 27.27 7.75
N PRO A 263 19.98 28.19 8.70
CA PRO A 263 19.24 29.40 8.38
C PRO A 263 19.96 30.13 7.24
N LEU A 264 19.22 30.40 6.16
CA LEU A 264 19.72 31.27 5.11
C LEU A 264 20.16 32.57 5.76
N ALA A 265 21.47 32.90 5.67
CA ALA A 265 21.99 34.17 6.09
C ALA A 265 21.22 35.27 5.37
N ALA A 266 20.64 36.20 6.14
CA ALA A 266 19.96 37.36 5.58
C ALA A 266 20.93 38.14 4.67
N PRO A 267 20.49 38.63 3.50
CA PRO A 267 21.34 39.43 2.65
C PRO A 267 21.78 40.71 3.42
N ALA A 268 23.08 40.94 3.47
CA ALA A 268 23.63 42.15 4.03
C ALA A 268 23.10 43.35 3.23
N SER A 269 22.38 44.24 3.93
CA SER A 269 21.94 45.53 3.38
C SER A 269 23.16 46.39 3.10
N ALA A 270 23.38 46.73 1.83
CA ALA A 270 24.26 47.81 1.39
C ALA A 270 23.49 49.11 1.25
#